data_4874af6a36e17dc966dd1615deac1acb
#
_entry.id   4874af6a36e17dc966dd1615deac1acb
#
_cell.length_a   1.000
_cell.length_b   1.000
_cell.length_c   1.000
_cell.angle_alpha   90.00
_cell.angle_beta   90.00
_cell.angle_gamma   90.00
#
_symmetry.space_group_name_H-M   'P 1'
#
loop_
_entity.id
_entity.type
_entity.pdbx_description
1 polymer ?
#
loop_
_entity_poly.entity_id
_entity_poly.type
_entity_poly.pdbx_seq_one_letter_code
_entity_poly.pdbx_strand_id
1 'polypeptide(L)'
;MPEGHTVHRIAGLFRHVFEGQSVVASSPQGRFRDGAELISGSVLERAEARGKQLFLHFERERIVRVHLGIYGAWDVMTLQGESVRAGSPQTLSLGAPRATRRRLGEREESCDADEPFPPAPRGAVRLRLETLDVVADLRGPTACEVQTPEESAAVLARLGPDPLLDRGIRGQREFVRRVGSTSRPIGVVLMDQAVVSGIGNVYRAEILFRHGLDPYQPASSLPEETAVVLWKDWAKLLADGVKTGVMLTRNDLDAAGRTRALRVAKDRYFVYKRAGLPCRVCATDVQMALMATRKLYFCPQCQRS
;
A
#
# COMPACT_ATOMS: atom_id res chain seq x y z
N MET A 1 1.67 -0.66 -7.70
CA MET A 1 0.33 -0.93 -7.13
C MET A 1 0.42 -0.74 -5.64
N PRO A 2 -0.41 0.13 -5.05
CA PRO A 2 -0.42 0.33 -3.60
C PRO A 2 -0.84 -0.95 -2.87
N GLU A 3 -0.06 -1.33 -1.86
CA GLU A 3 -0.38 -2.42 -0.92
C GLU A 3 -0.32 -1.89 0.51
N GLY A 4 -0.51 -2.73 1.51
CA GLY A 4 -0.65 -2.30 2.91
C GLY A 4 0.44 -1.32 3.37
N HIS A 5 1.72 -1.61 3.10
CA HIS A 5 2.82 -0.72 3.49
C HIS A 5 2.68 0.70 2.91
N THR A 6 2.16 0.85 1.67
CA THR A 6 1.95 2.17 1.06
C THR A 6 0.90 2.96 1.84
N VAL A 7 -0.22 2.32 2.21
CA VAL A 7 -1.30 3.01 2.91
C VAL A 7 -0.89 3.37 4.34
N HIS A 8 -0.17 2.49 5.04
CA HIS A 8 0.39 2.79 6.36
C HIS A 8 1.41 3.94 6.31
N ARG A 9 2.20 4.01 5.24
CA ARG A 9 3.14 5.13 5.00
C ARG A 9 2.39 6.45 4.78
N ILE A 10 1.31 6.41 3.98
CA ILE A 10 0.43 7.58 3.77
C ILE A 10 -0.17 8.04 5.09
N ALA A 11 -0.74 7.12 5.88
CA ALA A 11 -1.30 7.46 7.18
C ALA A 11 -0.25 8.08 8.11
N GLY A 12 0.98 7.56 8.11
CA GLY A 12 2.11 8.14 8.85
C GLY A 12 2.45 9.58 8.42
N LEU A 13 2.46 9.83 7.10
CA LEU A 13 2.68 11.17 6.57
C LEU A 13 1.54 12.12 6.97
N PHE A 14 0.28 11.70 6.81
CA PHE A 14 -0.89 12.53 7.13
C PHE A 14 -0.93 12.89 8.62
N ARG A 15 -0.56 11.96 9.51
CA ARG A 15 -0.36 12.27 10.93
C ARG A 15 0.65 13.39 11.15
N HIS A 16 1.74 13.35 10.41
CA HIS A 16 2.81 14.33 10.58
C HIS A 16 2.43 15.73 10.05
N VAL A 17 1.70 15.79 8.92
CA VAL A 17 1.50 17.06 8.21
C VAL A 17 0.10 17.68 8.38
N PHE A 18 -0.91 16.92 8.79
CA PHE A 18 -2.30 17.40 8.90
C PHE A 18 -2.94 17.21 10.28
N GLU A 19 -2.47 16.27 11.10
CA GLU A 19 -3.13 15.96 12.38
C GLU A 19 -3.06 17.18 13.32
N GLY A 20 -4.21 17.54 13.89
CA GLY A 20 -4.39 18.75 14.70
C GLY A 20 -4.59 20.04 13.90
N GLN A 21 -4.61 19.98 12.56
CA GLN A 21 -4.82 21.16 11.71
C GLN A 21 -6.22 21.20 11.12
N SER A 22 -6.79 22.39 11.04
CA SER A 22 -8.00 22.65 10.24
C SER A 22 -7.63 22.61 8.76
N VAL A 23 -8.40 21.88 7.96
CA VAL A 23 -8.12 21.72 6.52
C VAL A 23 -9.20 22.37 5.68
N VAL A 24 -8.81 23.02 4.61
CA VAL A 24 -9.70 23.36 3.51
C VAL A 24 -9.78 22.17 2.58
N ALA A 25 -10.99 21.64 2.36
CA ALA A 25 -11.21 20.50 1.50
C ALA A 25 -11.98 20.88 0.24
N SER A 26 -11.55 20.35 -0.91
CA SER A 26 -12.22 20.58 -2.19
C SER A 26 -12.19 19.31 -3.06
N SER A 27 -13.07 19.26 -4.05
CA SER A 27 -13.10 18.20 -5.06
C SER A 27 -13.01 18.81 -6.46
N PRO A 28 -11.79 19.12 -6.95
CA PRO A 28 -11.63 19.75 -8.28
C PRO A 28 -12.27 18.97 -9.42
N GLN A 29 -12.32 17.64 -9.34
CA GLN A 29 -13.01 16.77 -10.29
C GLN A 29 -14.54 16.77 -10.10
N GLY A 30 -15.07 17.23 -8.96
CA GLY A 30 -16.48 17.28 -8.62
C GLY A 30 -17.10 15.99 -8.07
N ARG A 31 -16.44 14.82 -8.22
CA ARG A 31 -17.04 13.52 -7.83
C ARG A 31 -17.07 13.26 -6.30
N PHE A 32 -16.50 14.14 -5.50
CA PHE A 32 -16.51 14.08 -4.05
C PHE A 32 -16.89 15.44 -3.45
N ARG A 33 -17.66 16.27 -4.18
CA ARG A 33 -18.00 17.63 -3.77
C ARG A 33 -18.68 17.67 -2.40
N ASP A 34 -19.77 16.91 -2.24
CA ASP A 34 -20.55 16.92 -1.00
C ASP A 34 -19.72 16.44 0.20
N GLY A 35 -18.86 15.42 -0.01
CA GLY A 35 -17.95 14.92 1.03
C GLY A 35 -16.88 15.96 1.37
N ALA A 36 -16.34 16.68 0.39
CA ALA A 36 -15.37 17.73 0.63
C ALA A 36 -15.99 18.91 1.40
N GLU A 37 -17.21 19.34 1.04
CA GLU A 37 -17.95 20.38 1.75
C GLU A 37 -18.23 20.00 3.21
N LEU A 38 -18.56 18.73 3.45
CA LEU A 38 -18.78 18.23 4.81
C LEU A 38 -17.56 18.37 5.72
N ILE A 39 -16.35 18.16 5.22
CA ILE A 39 -15.12 18.12 6.03
C ILE A 39 -14.31 19.42 5.95
N SER A 40 -14.63 20.31 5.01
CA SER A 40 -13.90 21.58 4.86
C SER A 40 -14.06 22.46 6.08
N GLY A 41 -12.95 23.04 6.56
CA GLY A 41 -12.90 23.81 7.79
C GLY A 41 -12.86 22.99 9.07
N SER A 42 -12.88 21.66 9.00
CA SER A 42 -12.78 20.78 10.18
C SER A 42 -11.33 20.43 10.48
N VAL A 43 -11.03 20.12 11.74
CA VAL A 43 -9.71 19.62 12.16
C VAL A 43 -9.60 18.14 11.81
N LEU A 44 -8.46 17.73 11.21
CA LEU A 44 -8.09 16.33 11.10
C LEU A 44 -7.56 15.87 12.47
N GLU A 45 -8.34 15.05 13.17
CA GLU A 45 -8.00 14.57 14.50
C GLU A 45 -7.04 13.38 14.48
N ARG A 46 -7.18 12.51 13.46
CA ARG A 46 -6.37 11.28 13.36
C ARG A 46 -6.34 10.73 11.95
N ALA A 47 -5.18 10.23 11.53
CA ALA A 47 -5.02 9.46 10.30
C ALA A 47 -4.54 8.05 10.60
N GLU A 48 -5.26 7.03 10.13
CA GLU A 48 -4.91 5.64 10.35
C GLU A 48 -5.09 4.78 9.10
N ALA A 49 -4.37 3.67 9.05
CA ALA A 49 -4.47 2.68 7.99
C ALA A 49 -4.81 1.32 8.59
N ARG A 50 -5.63 0.54 7.89
CA ARG A 50 -5.80 -0.88 8.14
C ARG A 50 -5.82 -1.63 6.81
N GLY A 51 -4.86 -2.50 6.63
CA GLY A 51 -4.64 -3.16 5.35
C GLY A 51 -4.39 -2.15 4.23
N LYS A 52 -5.33 -2.06 3.30
CA LYS A 52 -5.28 -1.14 2.16
C LYS A 52 -6.27 0.02 2.28
N GLN A 53 -6.89 0.19 3.44
CA GLN A 53 -7.81 1.27 3.74
C GLN A 53 -7.10 2.38 4.51
N LEU A 54 -7.31 3.62 4.09
CA LEU A 54 -6.92 4.81 4.83
C LEU A 54 -8.18 5.42 5.44
N PHE A 55 -8.13 5.79 6.70
CA PHE A 55 -9.20 6.48 7.42
C PHE A 55 -8.65 7.80 7.97
N LEU A 56 -9.29 8.88 7.57
CA LEU A 56 -8.99 10.23 8.03
C LEU A 56 -10.17 10.68 8.91
N HIS A 57 -9.94 10.78 10.20
CA HIS A 57 -10.95 11.15 11.20
C HIS A 57 -10.95 12.66 11.38
N PHE A 58 -12.08 13.26 11.12
CA PHE A 58 -12.32 14.70 11.28
C PHE A 58 -13.29 14.94 12.46
N GLU A 59 -13.32 16.17 12.93
CA GLU A 59 -14.31 16.60 13.90
C GLU A 59 -15.75 16.23 13.51
N ARG A 60 -16.64 16.17 14.49
CA ARG A 60 -18.05 15.82 14.31
C ARG A 60 -18.24 14.40 13.76
N GLU A 61 -17.35 13.48 14.18
CA GLU A 61 -17.45 12.05 13.85
C GLU A 61 -17.48 11.74 12.34
N ARG A 62 -16.83 12.57 11.52
CA ARG A 62 -16.71 12.37 10.08
C ARG A 62 -15.44 11.63 9.75
N ILE A 63 -15.56 10.53 9.04
CA ILE A 63 -14.42 9.69 8.66
C ILE A 63 -14.33 9.60 7.15
N VAL A 64 -13.28 10.15 6.55
CA VAL A 64 -13.03 9.94 5.13
C VAL A 64 -12.29 8.63 4.94
N ARG A 65 -12.98 7.66 4.33
CA ARG A 65 -12.37 6.39 3.93
C ARG A 65 -11.85 6.49 2.50
N VAL A 66 -10.58 6.12 2.31
CA VAL A 66 -9.95 6.06 0.99
C VAL A 66 -9.39 4.66 0.73
N HIS A 67 -9.75 4.10 -0.44
CA HIS A 67 -9.11 2.91 -1.00
C HIS A 67 -8.47 3.25 -2.34
N LEU A 68 -7.15 3.16 -2.42
CA LEU A 68 -6.40 3.59 -3.61
C LEU A 68 -6.66 2.68 -4.83
N GLY A 69 -6.95 1.39 -4.61
CA GLY A 69 -7.07 0.44 -5.69
C GLY A 69 -5.73 0.22 -6.42
N ILE A 70 -5.78 0.12 -7.74
CA ILE A 70 -4.59 -0.15 -8.57
C ILE A 70 -3.88 1.16 -8.97
N TYR A 71 -4.64 2.20 -9.24
CA TYR A 71 -4.15 3.44 -9.86
C TYR A 71 -4.20 4.66 -8.95
N GLY A 72 -4.81 4.52 -7.78
CA GLY A 72 -4.93 5.61 -6.83
C GLY A 72 -3.59 6.04 -6.26
N ALA A 73 -3.46 7.34 -6.03
CA ALA A 73 -2.27 7.93 -5.44
C ALA A 73 -2.59 9.26 -4.75
N TRP A 74 -1.83 9.56 -3.71
CA TRP A 74 -1.73 10.88 -3.12
C TRP A 74 -0.45 11.57 -3.58
N ASP A 75 -0.56 12.83 -3.97
CA ASP A 75 0.58 13.73 -4.15
C ASP A 75 0.52 14.77 -3.05
N VAL A 76 1.57 14.87 -2.26
CA VAL A 76 1.64 15.78 -1.12
C VAL A 76 2.78 16.76 -1.35
N MET A 77 2.51 18.06 -1.20
CA MET A 77 3.49 19.14 -1.29
C MET A 77 3.47 19.96 -0.01
N THR A 78 4.63 20.43 0.41
CA THR A 78 4.80 21.26 1.60
C THR A 78 5.54 22.55 1.21
N LEU A 79 5.15 23.68 1.79
CA LEU A 79 5.77 24.99 1.56
C LEU A 79 7.18 25.08 2.18
N GLN A 80 7.38 24.42 3.32
CA GLN A 80 8.68 24.36 3.98
C GLN A 80 9.42 23.13 3.48
N GLY A 81 10.65 23.34 2.96
CA GLY A 81 11.57 22.29 2.51
C GLY A 81 12.09 21.37 3.62
N GLU A 82 11.31 21.15 4.68
CA GLU A 82 11.56 20.07 5.60
C GLU A 82 11.38 18.75 4.84
N SER A 83 12.51 18.16 4.55
CA SER A 83 12.60 16.82 4.00
C SER A 83 11.78 15.87 4.87
N VAL A 84 10.53 15.65 4.51
CA VAL A 84 9.89 14.39 4.87
C VAL A 84 10.79 13.31 4.29
N ARG A 85 11.60 12.70 5.14
CA ARG A 85 12.67 11.74 4.79
C ARG A 85 12.11 10.59 3.97
N ALA A 86 11.92 10.82 2.69
CA ALA A 86 11.64 9.83 1.67
C ALA A 86 11.84 10.41 0.27
N GLY A 87 13.02 10.85 -0.05
CA GLY A 87 13.57 10.78 -1.40
C GLY A 87 13.35 11.93 -2.36
N SER A 88 12.67 13.01 -2.05
CA SER A 88 12.74 14.27 -2.81
C SER A 88 12.31 15.44 -1.95
N PRO A 89 13.00 16.58 -2.03
CA PRO A 89 12.85 17.64 -1.04
C PRO A 89 11.49 18.36 -1.08
N GLN A 90 10.65 18.20 -2.08
CA GLN A 90 9.49 19.06 -2.26
C GLN A 90 8.20 18.38 -2.71
N THR A 91 8.24 17.15 -3.23
CA THR A 91 7.04 16.43 -3.66
C THR A 91 7.13 14.97 -3.27
N LEU A 92 6.22 14.52 -2.43
CA LEU A 92 6.09 13.11 -2.06
C LEU A 92 4.89 12.53 -2.78
N SER A 93 5.12 11.58 -3.71
CA SER A 93 4.06 10.80 -4.33
C SER A 93 3.96 9.44 -3.66
N LEU A 94 2.83 9.17 -3.02
CA LEU A 94 2.53 7.93 -2.32
C LEU A 94 1.39 7.21 -3.04
N GLY A 95 1.68 6.07 -3.62
CA GLY A 95 0.69 5.28 -4.34
C GLY A 95 1.23 4.62 -5.60
N ALA A 96 0.35 4.30 -6.56
CA ALA A 96 0.75 3.67 -7.81
C ALA A 96 1.54 4.64 -8.70
N PRO A 97 2.71 4.23 -9.23
CA PRO A 97 3.39 5.01 -10.23
C PRO A 97 2.55 5.06 -11.50
N ARG A 98 2.22 6.25 -11.99
CA ARG A 98 1.60 6.46 -13.29
C ARG A 98 2.70 6.59 -14.36
N ALA A 99 2.41 6.21 -15.62
CA ALA A 99 3.38 6.26 -16.71
C ALA A 99 4.01 7.65 -16.92
N THR A 100 3.25 8.71 -16.68
CA THR A 100 3.68 10.11 -16.70
C THR A 100 4.57 10.50 -15.51
N ARG A 101 4.56 9.74 -14.41
CA ARG A 101 5.34 10.01 -13.19
C ARG A 101 6.79 9.52 -13.22
N ARG A 102 7.16 8.58 -14.08
CA ARG A 102 8.57 8.23 -14.28
C ARG A 102 9.41 9.43 -14.72
N ARG A 103 8.82 10.45 -15.31
CA ARG A 103 9.49 11.70 -15.67
C ARG A 103 9.58 12.70 -14.52
N LEU A 104 8.69 12.65 -13.54
CA LEU A 104 8.70 13.56 -12.40
C LEU A 104 9.60 13.05 -11.25
N GLY A 105 9.82 11.71 -11.14
CA GLY A 105 10.74 11.13 -10.14
C GLY A 105 12.21 11.08 -10.56
N GLU A 106 12.53 11.23 -11.84
CA GLU A 106 13.91 11.25 -12.36
C GLU A 106 14.43 12.67 -12.69
N ARG A 107 13.56 13.62 -12.77
CA ARG A 107 13.90 15.05 -12.80
C ARG A 107 13.33 15.67 -11.56
N GLU A 108 14.21 16.20 -10.73
CA GLU A 108 13.91 17.35 -9.92
C GLU A 108 13.41 18.46 -10.86
N GLU A 109 12.16 18.39 -11.27
CA GLU A 109 11.45 19.59 -11.58
C GLU A 109 11.26 20.24 -10.22
N SER A 110 12.22 21.10 -9.85
CA SER A 110 11.98 22.15 -8.89
C SER A 110 10.57 22.68 -9.19
N CYS A 111 9.65 22.63 -8.22
CA CYS A 111 8.58 23.60 -8.22
C CYS A 111 9.29 24.93 -8.41
N ASP A 112 9.10 25.56 -9.57
CA ASP A 112 9.68 26.88 -9.81
C ASP A 112 9.34 27.71 -8.58
N ALA A 113 10.35 28.32 -7.99
CA ALA A 113 10.22 29.14 -6.79
C ALA A 113 9.20 30.30 -6.97
N ASP A 114 8.71 30.48 -8.18
CA ASP A 114 7.73 31.47 -8.61
C ASP A 114 6.29 30.91 -8.74
N GLU A 115 6.05 29.60 -8.54
CA GLU A 115 4.67 29.09 -8.56
C GLU A 115 3.99 29.39 -7.21
N PRO A 116 2.83 30.09 -7.21
CA PRO A 116 2.14 30.41 -5.96
C PRO A 116 1.73 29.12 -5.24
N PHE A 117 1.91 29.09 -3.92
CA PHE A 117 1.41 28.01 -3.09
C PHE A 117 -0.01 28.37 -2.58
N PRO A 118 -0.97 27.43 -2.60
CA PRO A 118 -0.88 26.06 -3.14
C PRO A 118 -0.90 26.07 -4.67
N PRO A 119 -0.17 25.13 -5.32
CA PRO A 119 -0.19 25.01 -6.77
C PRO A 119 -1.56 24.59 -7.29
N ALA A 120 -1.87 24.96 -8.52
CA ALA A 120 -3.14 24.58 -9.13
C ALA A 120 -3.29 23.04 -9.21
N PRO A 121 -4.52 22.50 -9.00
CA PRO A 121 -4.77 21.06 -9.13
C PRO A 121 -4.41 20.54 -10.52
N ARG A 122 -3.61 19.45 -10.58
CA ARG A 122 -3.22 18.86 -11.87
C ARG A 122 -3.95 17.54 -12.12
N GLY A 123 -4.67 17.46 -13.22
CA GLY A 123 -5.41 16.26 -13.63
C GLY A 123 -6.69 16.03 -12.81
N ALA A 124 -7.15 14.77 -12.76
CA ALA A 124 -8.41 14.41 -12.14
C ALA A 124 -8.28 14.24 -10.61
N VAL A 125 -8.19 15.34 -9.88
CA VAL A 125 -8.11 15.35 -8.41
C VAL A 125 -9.49 15.08 -7.82
N ARG A 126 -9.64 13.95 -7.09
CA ARG A 126 -10.87 13.51 -6.43
C ARG A 126 -11.12 14.27 -5.12
N LEU A 127 -10.09 14.42 -4.33
CA LEU A 127 -10.07 15.14 -3.06
C LEU A 127 -8.77 15.90 -2.96
N ARG A 128 -8.86 17.17 -2.62
CA ARG A 128 -7.75 18.03 -2.26
C ARG A 128 -7.92 18.48 -0.83
N LEU A 129 -6.86 18.34 -0.03
CA LEU A 129 -6.77 18.84 1.34
C LEU A 129 -5.67 19.90 1.39
N GLU A 130 -5.96 21.04 1.98
CA GLU A 130 -5.05 22.18 2.06
C GLU A 130 -4.98 22.72 3.48
N THR A 131 -3.78 23.10 3.89
CA THR A 131 -3.48 23.96 5.04
C THR A 131 -2.68 25.15 4.56
N LEU A 132 -2.16 25.98 5.47
CA LEU A 132 -1.32 27.13 5.10
C LEU A 132 -0.02 26.71 4.41
N ASP A 133 0.50 25.52 4.71
CA ASP A 133 1.83 25.04 4.31
C ASP A 133 1.84 23.67 3.66
N VAL A 134 0.69 22.98 3.58
CA VAL A 134 0.60 21.63 2.99
C VAL A 134 -0.59 21.54 2.04
N VAL A 135 -0.39 20.88 0.91
CA VAL A 135 -1.47 20.45 0.00
C VAL A 135 -1.32 18.97 -0.34
N ALA A 136 -2.43 18.23 -0.31
CA ALA A 136 -2.49 16.82 -0.70
C ALA A 136 -3.60 16.58 -1.73
N ASP A 137 -3.24 16.04 -2.88
CA ASP A 137 -4.14 15.72 -4.00
C ASP A 137 -4.31 14.22 -4.15
N LEU A 138 -5.55 13.75 -3.98
CA LEU A 138 -5.93 12.35 -4.24
C LEU A 138 -6.40 12.18 -5.68
N ARG A 139 -5.79 11.26 -6.41
CA ARG A 139 -6.17 10.93 -7.78
C ARG A 139 -6.45 9.45 -7.96
N GLY A 140 -7.47 9.12 -8.74
CA GLY A 140 -7.81 7.76 -9.18
C GLY A 140 -8.09 6.73 -8.09
N PRO A 141 -8.64 7.08 -6.91
CA PRO A 141 -8.99 6.09 -5.90
C PRO A 141 -10.16 5.22 -6.38
N THR A 142 -10.22 3.97 -5.88
CA THR A 142 -11.38 3.09 -6.07
C THR A 142 -12.54 3.51 -5.15
N ALA A 143 -12.24 3.96 -3.93
CA ALA A 143 -13.22 4.55 -3.03
C ALA A 143 -12.66 5.82 -2.37
N CYS A 144 -13.51 6.82 -2.22
CA CYS A 144 -13.31 8.05 -1.47
C CYS A 144 -14.69 8.51 -1.01
N GLU A 145 -15.00 8.32 0.27
CA GLU A 145 -16.33 8.53 0.83
C GLU A 145 -16.24 9.02 2.27
N VAL A 146 -17.22 9.80 2.71
CA VAL A 146 -17.40 10.14 4.12
C VAL A 146 -18.26 9.08 4.77
N GLN A 147 -17.85 8.59 5.92
CA GLN A 147 -18.50 7.55 6.71
C GLN A 147 -18.78 8.06 8.11
N THR A 148 -19.81 7.49 8.74
CA THR A 148 -20.02 7.57 10.20
C THR A 148 -19.08 6.59 10.91
N PRO A 149 -18.91 6.70 12.25
CA PRO A 149 -18.17 5.72 13.03
C PRO A 149 -18.69 4.28 12.86
N GLU A 150 -20.02 4.09 12.78
CA GLU A 150 -20.65 2.78 12.61
C GLU A 150 -20.34 2.17 11.24
N GLU A 151 -20.42 2.97 10.18
CA GLU A 151 -20.08 2.53 8.82
C GLU A 151 -18.59 2.16 8.71
N SER A 152 -17.73 2.96 9.31
CA SER A 152 -16.29 2.68 9.38
C SER A 152 -16.00 1.40 10.18
N ALA A 153 -16.66 1.22 11.34
CA ALA A 153 -16.55 0.01 12.14
C ALA A 153 -17.00 -1.23 11.36
N ALA A 154 -18.08 -1.13 10.57
CA ALA A 154 -18.57 -2.22 9.72
C ALA A 154 -17.55 -2.59 8.63
N VAL A 155 -16.83 -1.63 8.07
CA VAL A 155 -15.72 -1.90 7.13
C VAL A 155 -14.58 -2.61 7.84
N LEU A 156 -14.17 -2.11 9.01
CA LEU A 156 -13.06 -2.68 9.80
C LEU A 156 -13.37 -4.12 10.25
N ALA A 157 -14.61 -4.41 10.64
CA ALA A 157 -15.03 -5.74 11.09
C ALA A 157 -14.91 -6.82 9.99
N ARG A 158 -14.93 -6.43 8.72
CA ARG A 158 -14.77 -7.35 7.58
C ARG A 158 -13.31 -7.67 7.27
N LEU A 159 -12.37 -6.91 7.83
CA LEU A 159 -10.96 -7.09 7.54
C LEU A 159 -10.34 -8.17 8.43
N GLY A 160 -9.45 -8.94 7.84
CA GLY A 160 -8.56 -9.83 8.56
C GLY A 160 -7.50 -9.06 9.34
N PRO A 161 -6.70 -9.78 10.15
CA PRO A 161 -5.62 -9.17 10.89
C PRO A 161 -4.61 -8.47 9.98
N ASP A 162 -4.09 -7.33 10.45
CA ASP A 162 -3.05 -6.55 9.79
C ASP A 162 -1.72 -6.73 10.55
N PRO A 163 -0.68 -7.29 9.96
CA PRO A 163 0.57 -7.57 10.67
C PRO A 163 1.31 -6.34 11.19
N LEU A 164 1.00 -5.16 10.67
CA LEU A 164 1.59 -3.91 11.17
C LEU A 164 0.92 -3.42 12.46
N LEU A 165 -0.35 -3.77 12.66
CA LEU A 165 -1.15 -3.38 13.82
C LEU A 165 -1.30 -4.53 14.82
N ASP A 166 -1.64 -5.72 14.31
CA ASP A 166 -1.94 -6.91 15.13
C ASP A 166 -0.66 -7.75 15.34
N ARG A 167 0.44 -7.11 15.74
CA ARG A 167 1.79 -7.72 15.86
C ARG A 167 1.90 -8.82 16.91
N GLY A 168 0.96 -8.91 17.84
CA GLY A 168 0.96 -9.91 18.90
C GLY A 168 0.52 -11.30 18.43
N ILE A 169 0.63 -12.27 19.38
CA ILE A 169 0.24 -13.66 19.15
C ILE A 169 -1.24 -13.81 18.74
N ARG A 170 -2.10 -12.88 19.14
CA ARG A 170 -3.52 -12.89 18.80
C ARG A 170 -3.76 -12.70 17.30
N GLY A 171 -3.12 -11.72 16.67
CA GLY A 171 -3.23 -11.50 15.21
C GLY A 171 -2.67 -12.67 14.41
N GLN A 172 -1.53 -13.21 14.85
CA GLN A 172 -0.93 -14.39 14.24
C GLN A 172 -1.86 -15.62 14.31
N ARG A 173 -2.41 -15.94 15.49
CA ARG A 173 -3.34 -17.06 15.67
C ARG A 173 -4.59 -16.91 14.80
N GLU A 174 -5.14 -15.70 14.72
CA GLU A 174 -6.31 -15.44 13.88
C GLU A 174 -5.99 -15.63 12.39
N PHE A 175 -4.82 -15.19 11.91
CA PHE A 175 -4.36 -15.47 10.54
C PHE A 175 -4.26 -16.96 10.29
N VAL A 176 -3.56 -17.71 11.15
CA VAL A 176 -3.39 -19.16 11.04
C VAL A 176 -4.73 -19.86 11.00
N ARG A 177 -5.64 -19.53 11.91
CA ARG A 177 -7.00 -20.08 11.96
C ARG A 177 -7.76 -19.84 10.65
N ARG A 178 -7.73 -18.60 10.10
CA ARG A 178 -8.44 -18.27 8.86
C ARG A 178 -7.84 -18.97 7.63
N VAL A 179 -6.53 -19.08 7.56
CA VAL A 179 -5.86 -19.84 6.49
C VAL A 179 -6.23 -21.32 6.56
N GLY A 180 -6.16 -21.93 7.75
CA GLY A 180 -6.47 -23.34 7.95
C GLY A 180 -7.96 -23.71 7.77
N SER A 181 -8.86 -22.72 7.76
CA SER A 181 -10.31 -22.95 7.67
C SER A 181 -10.86 -23.06 6.25
N THR A 182 -10.02 -23.04 5.21
CA THR A 182 -10.48 -23.04 3.82
C THR A 182 -9.62 -23.92 2.91
N SER A 183 -10.27 -24.65 2.04
CA SER A 183 -9.62 -25.47 0.99
C SER A 183 -9.33 -24.68 -0.30
N ARG A 184 -9.63 -23.39 -0.36
CA ARG A 184 -9.26 -22.56 -1.51
C ARG A 184 -7.74 -22.52 -1.69
N PRO A 185 -7.22 -22.37 -2.93
CA PRO A 185 -5.78 -22.24 -3.17
C PRO A 185 -5.17 -21.13 -2.31
N ILE A 186 -3.99 -21.37 -1.72
CA ILE A 186 -3.33 -20.39 -0.85
C ILE A 186 -3.05 -19.09 -1.57
N GLY A 187 -2.73 -19.13 -2.86
CA GLY A 187 -2.54 -17.92 -3.67
C GLY A 187 -3.79 -17.05 -3.83
N VAL A 188 -4.99 -17.64 -3.70
CA VAL A 188 -6.26 -16.90 -3.67
C VAL A 188 -6.52 -16.37 -2.26
N VAL A 189 -6.30 -17.19 -1.25
CA VAL A 189 -6.57 -16.90 0.16
C VAL A 189 -5.75 -15.71 0.65
N LEU A 190 -4.48 -15.62 0.27
CA LEU A 190 -3.62 -14.49 0.64
C LEU A 190 -4.06 -13.14 0.02
N MET A 191 -4.88 -13.14 -1.03
CA MET A 191 -5.44 -11.91 -1.60
C MET A 191 -6.75 -11.48 -0.95
N ASP A 192 -7.35 -12.35 -0.17
CA ASP A 192 -8.63 -12.11 0.51
C ASP A 192 -8.40 -11.24 1.75
N GLN A 193 -8.82 -9.98 1.67
CA GLN A 193 -8.63 -9.01 2.75
C GLN A 193 -9.42 -9.37 4.02
N ALA A 194 -10.37 -10.29 3.93
CA ALA A 194 -11.06 -10.85 5.09
C ALA A 194 -10.23 -11.93 5.80
N VAL A 195 -9.30 -12.58 5.11
CA VAL A 195 -8.37 -13.54 5.73
C VAL A 195 -7.18 -12.81 6.33
N VAL A 196 -6.61 -11.91 5.57
CA VAL A 196 -5.45 -11.12 5.96
C VAL A 196 -5.46 -9.78 5.22
N SER A 197 -5.39 -8.68 5.95
CA SER A 197 -5.46 -7.37 5.33
C SER A 197 -4.06 -6.83 4.98
N GLY A 198 -3.96 -6.16 3.82
CA GLY A 198 -2.74 -5.49 3.37
C GLY A 198 -1.96 -6.21 2.27
N ILE A 199 -2.03 -7.54 2.12
CA ILE A 199 -1.41 -8.26 1.00
C ILE A 199 -2.08 -7.88 -0.32
N GLY A 200 -1.25 -7.62 -1.32
CA GLY A 200 -1.66 -7.50 -2.71
C GLY A 200 -0.90 -8.47 -3.60
N ASN A 201 -0.94 -8.19 -4.88
CA ASN A 201 -0.44 -9.11 -5.88
C ASN A 201 1.08 -9.29 -5.87
N VAL A 202 1.81 -8.26 -5.45
CA VAL A 202 3.28 -8.32 -5.34
C VAL A 202 3.67 -9.19 -4.16
N TYR A 203 3.19 -8.85 -2.97
CA TYR A 203 3.52 -9.63 -1.78
C TYR A 203 3.03 -11.07 -1.87
N ARG A 204 1.84 -11.33 -2.45
CA ARG A 204 1.37 -12.70 -2.69
C ARG A 204 2.37 -13.54 -3.47
N ALA A 205 2.81 -13.04 -4.63
CA ALA A 205 3.73 -13.79 -5.48
C ALA A 205 5.07 -14.01 -4.78
N GLU A 206 5.60 -12.99 -4.16
CA GLU A 206 6.91 -13.01 -3.55
C GLU A 206 6.98 -13.83 -2.27
N ILE A 207 5.96 -13.74 -1.40
CA ILE A 207 5.95 -14.50 -0.16
C ILE A 207 5.78 -16.00 -0.41
N LEU A 208 4.93 -16.39 -1.38
CA LEU A 208 4.80 -17.79 -1.79
C LEU A 208 6.11 -18.34 -2.35
N PHE A 209 6.81 -17.54 -3.18
CA PHE A 209 8.12 -17.93 -3.70
C PHE A 209 9.18 -18.10 -2.59
N ARG A 210 9.27 -17.13 -1.68
CA ARG A 210 10.25 -17.13 -0.57
C ARG A 210 10.14 -18.37 0.32
N HIS A 211 8.95 -18.93 0.43
CA HIS A 211 8.67 -20.12 1.22
C HIS A 211 8.47 -21.39 0.40
N GLY A 212 8.77 -21.35 -0.91
CA GLY A 212 8.69 -22.52 -1.79
C GLY A 212 7.28 -23.10 -1.92
N LEU A 213 6.22 -22.33 -1.67
CA LEU A 213 4.86 -22.81 -1.62
C LEU A 213 4.22 -22.82 -3.01
N ASP A 214 3.61 -23.94 -3.38
CA ASP A 214 2.75 -24.02 -4.56
C ASP A 214 1.54 -23.09 -4.37
N PRO A 215 1.34 -22.10 -5.25
CA PRO A 215 0.19 -21.20 -5.16
C PRO A 215 -1.17 -21.89 -5.23
N TYR A 216 -1.22 -23.08 -5.82
CA TYR A 216 -2.44 -23.82 -6.06
C TYR A 216 -2.79 -24.80 -4.94
N GLN A 217 -1.87 -25.10 -4.03
CA GLN A 217 -2.18 -26.02 -2.92
C GLN A 217 -3.30 -25.46 -2.03
N PRO A 218 -4.15 -26.34 -1.47
CA PRO A 218 -5.20 -25.93 -0.54
C PRO A 218 -4.61 -25.19 0.68
N ALA A 219 -5.18 -24.08 1.06
CA ALA A 219 -4.67 -23.31 2.21
C ALA A 219 -4.76 -24.13 3.52
N SER A 220 -5.79 -24.96 3.67
CA SER A 220 -5.96 -25.88 4.81
C SER A 220 -4.92 -27.01 4.87
N SER A 221 -4.17 -27.27 3.81
CA SER A 221 -3.08 -28.26 3.82
C SER A 221 -1.75 -27.68 4.34
N LEU A 222 -1.67 -26.36 4.56
CA LEU A 222 -0.47 -25.77 5.13
C LEU A 222 -0.30 -26.20 6.60
N PRO A 223 0.90 -26.69 6.98
CA PRO A 223 1.23 -26.85 8.38
C PRO A 223 1.10 -25.52 9.16
N GLU A 224 0.64 -25.58 10.40
CA GLU A 224 0.48 -24.39 11.24
C GLU A 224 1.78 -23.60 11.37
N GLU A 225 2.91 -24.28 11.53
CA GLU A 225 4.23 -23.67 11.62
C GLU A 225 4.57 -22.88 10.36
N THR A 226 4.19 -23.38 9.18
CA THR A 226 4.39 -22.68 7.92
C THR A 226 3.56 -21.40 7.88
N ALA A 227 2.30 -21.44 8.28
CA ALA A 227 1.45 -20.25 8.35
C ALA A 227 2.00 -19.22 9.35
N VAL A 228 2.54 -19.66 10.48
CA VAL A 228 3.23 -18.79 11.45
C VAL A 228 4.45 -18.11 10.83
N VAL A 229 5.27 -18.85 10.09
CA VAL A 229 6.46 -18.30 9.42
C VAL A 229 6.07 -17.31 8.33
N LEU A 230 5.02 -17.59 7.54
CA LEU A 230 4.46 -16.65 6.56
C LEU A 230 4.04 -15.33 7.21
N TRP A 231 3.32 -15.40 8.33
CA TRP A 231 2.90 -14.21 9.07
C TRP A 231 4.07 -13.35 9.51
N LYS A 232 5.10 -13.96 10.10
CA LYS A 232 6.30 -13.27 10.60
C LYS A 232 7.09 -12.62 9.46
N ASP A 233 7.32 -13.35 8.37
CA ASP A 233 8.06 -12.84 7.22
C ASP A 233 7.30 -11.68 6.56
N TRP A 234 5.99 -11.82 6.42
CA TRP A 234 5.18 -10.77 5.86
C TRP A 234 5.13 -9.52 6.74
N ALA A 235 5.00 -9.65 8.06
CA ALA A 235 5.08 -8.52 8.98
C ALA A 235 6.40 -7.75 8.82
N LYS A 236 7.51 -8.46 8.63
CA LYS A 236 8.82 -7.87 8.37
C LYS A 236 8.87 -7.14 7.02
N LEU A 237 8.39 -7.78 5.95
CA LEU A 237 8.36 -7.18 4.62
C LEU A 237 7.51 -5.91 4.57
N LEU A 238 6.35 -5.91 5.24
CA LEU A 238 5.50 -4.72 5.37
C LEU A 238 6.19 -3.60 6.14
N ALA A 239 6.82 -3.91 7.28
CA ALA A 239 7.53 -2.93 8.10
C ALA A 239 8.71 -2.30 7.32
N ASP A 240 9.48 -3.12 6.59
CA ASP A 240 10.55 -2.65 5.70
C ASP A 240 9.98 -1.75 4.59
N GLY A 241 8.85 -2.12 4.00
CA GLY A 241 8.15 -1.32 3.00
C GLY A 241 7.67 0.03 3.53
N VAL A 242 7.14 0.08 4.76
CA VAL A 242 6.77 1.34 5.43
C VAL A 242 8.00 2.21 5.64
N LYS A 243 9.11 1.64 6.11
CA LYS A 243 10.34 2.37 6.38
C LYS A 243 10.98 2.94 5.11
N THR A 244 11.05 2.13 4.05
CA THR A 244 11.80 2.48 2.82
C THR A 244 10.95 3.12 1.72
N GLY A 245 9.63 2.98 1.78
CA GLY A 245 8.71 3.32 0.69
C GLY A 245 8.76 2.35 -0.50
N VAL A 246 9.51 1.24 -0.38
CA VAL A 246 9.79 0.31 -1.48
C VAL A 246 9.48 -1.12 -1.05
N MET A 247 8.76 -1.85 -1.90
CA MET A 247 8.63 -3.30 -1.76
C MET A 247 9.92 -3.98 -2.24
N LEU A 248 10.79 -4.33 -1.32
CA LEU A 248 11.99 -5.13 -1.57
C LEU A 248 11.81 -6.49 -0.88
N THR A 249 11.66 -7.55 -1.68
CA THR A 249 11.34 -8.88 -1.16
C THR A 249 12.52 -9.84 -1.18
N ARG A 250 13.59 -9.47 -1.88
CA ARG A 250 14.81 -10.27 -1.97
C ARG A 250 15.60 -10.25 -0.66
N ASN A 251 15.84 -11.41 -0.11
CA ASN A 251 16.62 -11.65 1.12
C ASN A 251 18.01 -12.25 0.85
N ASP A 252 18.34 -12.49 -0.42
CA ASP A 252 19.61 -13.01 -0.91
C ASP A 252 20.64 -11.91 -1.23
N LEU A 253 20.28 -10.65 -1.03
CA LEU A 253 21.14 -9.51 -1.35
C LEU A 253 22.05 -9.14 -0.18
N ASP A 254 23.31 -8.90 -0.49
CA ASP A 254 24.25 -8.20 0.39
C ASP A 254 23.87 -6.70 0.55
N ALA A 255 24.62 -5.97 1.35
CA ALA A 255 24.35 -4.55 1.63
C ALA A 255 24.37 -3.67 0.35
N ALA A 256 25.32 -3.93 -0.56
CA ALA A 256 25.46 -3.19 -1.81
C ALA A 256 24.29 -3.51 -2.76
N GLY A 257 23.96 -4.79 -2.92
CA GLY A 257 22.81 -5.26 -3.70
C GLY A 257 21.48 -4.73 -3.16
N ARG A 258 21.30 -4.69 -1.83
CA ARG A 258 20.13 -4.09 -1.19
C ARG A 258 20.02 -2.60 -1.50
N THR A 259 21.10 -1.84 -1.38
CA THR A 259 21.12 -0.42 -1.72
C THR A 259 20.75 -0.18 -3.17
N ARG A 260 21.30 -0.98 -4.09
CA ARG A 260 20.95 -0.93 -5.51
C ARG A 260 19.48 -1.28 -5.77
N ALA A 261 18.95 -2.33 -5.16
CA ALA A 261 17.57 -2.77 -5.33
C ALA A 261 16.54 -1.75 -4.83
N LEU A 262 16.86 -0.96 -3.81
CA LEU A 262 16.02 0.15 -3.38
C LEU A 262 15.85 1.22 -4.49
N ARG A 263 16.85 1.41 -5.34
CA ARG A 263 16.83 2.38 -6.45
C ARG A 263 16.35 1.77 -7.76
N VAL A 264 16.70 0.49 -8.03
CA VAL A 264 16.49 -0.18 -9.32
C VAL A 264 15.37 -1.21 -9.21
N ALA A 265 14.19 -0.90 -9.74
CA ALA A 265 12.97 -1.71 -9.58
C ALA A 265 13.11 -3.17 -10.06
N LYS A 266 13.89 -3.44 -11.12
CA LYS A 266 14.10 -4.80 -11.64
C LYS A 266 14.84 -5.73 -10.69
N ASP A 267 15.54 -5.18 -9.69
CA ASP A 267 16.34 -5.93 -8.74
C ASP A 267 15.59 -6.26 -7.44
N ARG A 268 14.32 -5.82 -7.28
CA ARG A 268 13.54 -5.92 -6.04
C ARG A 268 12.90 -7.28 -5.79
N TYR A 269 12.59 -8.04 -6.85
CA TYR A 269 11.70 -9.19 -6.80
C TYR A 269 12.37 -10.48 -7.26
N PHE A 270 11.92 -11.60 -6.69
CA PHE A 270 12.29 -12.93 -7.17
C PHE A 270 11.50 -13.32 -8.44
N VAL A 271 10.18 -13.18 -8.41
CA VAL A 271 9.29 -13.66 -9.49
C VAL A 271 8.36 -12.58 -10.04
N TYR A 272 7.98 -11.57 -9.28
CA TYR A 272 6.98 -10.59 -9.70
C TYR A 272 7.43 -9.80 -10.94
N LYS A 273 6.59 -9.81 -12.00
CA LYS A 273 6.87 -9.23 -13.32
C LYS A 273 8.13 -9.77 -14.01
N ARG A 274 8.48 -11.02 -13.73
CA ARG A 274 9.66 -11.67 -14.32
C ARG A 274 9.31 -12.90 -15.16
N ALA A 275 8.08 -13.04 -15.65
CA ALA A 275 7.69 -14.13 -16.55
C ALA A 275 8.64 -14.21 -17.77
N GLY A 276 9.07 -15.42 -18.12
CA GLY A 276 10.03 -15.70 -19.20
C GLY A 276 11.49 -15.35 -18.87
N LEU A 277 11.78 -14.89 -17.65
CA LEU A 277 13.15 -14.69 -17.20
C LEU A 277 13.57 -15.83 -16.27
N PRO A 278 14.87 -16.20 -16.27
CA PRO A 278 15.37 -17.26 -15.39
C PRO A 278 15.10 -16.93 -13.91
N CYS A 279 14.64 -17.93 -13.17
CA CYS A 279 14.50 -17.86 -11.72
C CYS A 279 15.86 -17.56 -11.09
N ARG A 280 15.87 -16.65 -10.10
CA ARG A 280 17.12 -16.23 -9.44
C ARG A 280 17.75 -17.32 -8.54
N VAL A 281 17.03 -18.44 -8.30
CA VAL A 281 17.48 -19.54 -7.45
C VAL A 281 17.83 -20.78 -8.27
N CYS A 282 16.95 -21.23 -9.19
CA CYS A 282 17.12 -22.50 -9.90
C CYS A 282 17.27 -22.35 -11.42
N ALA A 283 17.30 -21.14 -11.95
CA ALA A 283 17.40 -20.79 -13.36
C ALA A 283 16.23 -21.26 -14.26
N THR A 284 15.25 -22.00 -13.76
CA THR A 284 14.02 -22.33 -14.49
C THR A 284 13.22 -21.04 -14.79
N ASP A 285 12.62 -20.92 -15.96
CA ASP A 285 11.87 -19.72 -16.33
C ASP A 285 10.67 -19.48 -15.40
N VAL A 286 10.56 -18.27 -14.90
CA VAL A 286 9.41 -17.81 -14.11
C VAL A 286 8.17 -17.84 -15.00
N GLN A 287 7.11 -18.46 -14.52
CA GLN A 287 5.82 -18.54 -15.20
C GLN A 287 4.86 -17.44 -14.74
N MET A 288 3.87 -17.14 -15.59
CA MET A 288 2.74 -16.28 -15.28
C MET A 288 1.44 -17.01 -15.61
N ALA A 289 0.52 -17.03 -14.64
CA ALA A 289 -0.83 -17.54 -14.79
C ALA A 289 -1.87 -16.52 -14.33
N LEU A 290 -3.12 -16.73 -14.74
CA LEU A 290 -4.24 -15.97 -14.15
C LEU A 290 -4.79 -16.77 -12.96
N MET A 291 -4.86 -16.11 -11.80
CA MET A 291 -5.47 -16.66 -10.59
C MET A 291 -6.41 -15.62 -9.99
N ALA A 292 -7.70 -15.92 -9.91
CA ALA A 292 -8.74 -15.01 -9.41
C ALA A 292 -8.64 -13.60 -10.07
N THR A 293 -8.63 -13.56 -11.40
CA THR A 293 -8.54 -12.35 -12.25
C THR A 293 -7.23 -11.54 -12.13
N ARG A 294 -6.24 -12.05 -11.40
CA ARG A 294 -4.93 -11.38 -11.20
C ARG A 294 -3.78 -12.20 -11.77
N LYS A 295 -2.80 -11.53 -12.35
CA LYS A 295 -1.56 -12.17 -12.81
C LYS A 295 -0.77 -12.67 -11.59
N LEU A 296 -0.60 -13.99 -11.50
CA LEU A 296 0.29 -14.65 -10.56
C LEU A 296 1.61 -14.92 -11.26
N TYR A 297 2.72 -14.64 -10.59
CA TYR A 297 4.06 -15.00 -11.05
C TYR A 297 4.65 -16.01 -10.08
N PHE A 298 5.23 -17.09 -10.59
CA PHE A 298 5.79 -18.18 -9.76
C PHE A 298 6.87 -18.95 -10.51
N CYS A 299 7.75 -19.62 -9.79
CA CYS A 299 8.72 -20.54 -10.35
C CYS A 299 8.19 -21.98 -10.20
N PRO A 300 7.94 -22.72 -11.32
CA PRO A 300 7.35 -24.07 -11.24
C PRO A 300 8.32 -25.10 -10.65
N GLN A 301 9.61 -24.79 -10.56
CA GLN A 301 10.61 -25.68 -9.96
C GLN A 301 10.77 -25.44 -8.45
N CYS A 302 10.80 -24.15 -8.01
CA CYS A 302 11.00 -23.83 -6.61
C CYS A 302 9.72 -23.93 -5.77
N GLN A 303 8.54 -23.86 -6.43
CA GLN A 303 7.23 -23.85 -5.79
C GLN A 303 6.41 -25.08 -6.21
N ARG A 304 6.91 -26.24 -5.86
CA ARG A 304 6.24 -27.53 -6.10
C ARG A 304 5.49 -27.98 -4.85
N SER A 305 4.30 -28.57 -5.05
CA SER A 305 3.58 -29.37 -4.05
C SER A 305 4.30 -30.69 -3.77
#